data_1faaecc82b48ead0f65a36e7598d9e75
#
_entry.id   1faaecc82b48ead0f65a36e7598d9e75
#
_cell.length_a   1.000
_cell.length_b   1.000
_cell.length_c   1.000
_cell.angle_alpha   90.00
_cell.angle_beta   90.00
_cell.angle_gamma   90.00
#
_symmetry.space_group_name_H-M   'P 1'
#
loop_
_entity.id
_entity.type
_entity.pdbx_description
1 polymer ?
#
loop_
_entity_poly.entity_id
_entity_poly.type
_entity_poly.pdbx_seq_one_letter_code
_entity_poly.pdbx_strand_id
1 'polypeptide(L)'
;MERIEKDSMGEMKVPAELYYGAQTARSLLYFNISQELMPKEVICNLGLLKKCAAKVNDENGSLDSVKAKWIMKAAEEVYQGKLQKHFPLKVWQTGSGTQTHMNVNEVIANRAQQLAGRIVGEGEKVIAP
;
A
#
# COMPACT_ATOMS: atom_id res chain seq x y z
N MET A 1 -8.87 11.71 -13.40
CA MET A 1 -9.34 12.24 -12.10
C MET A 1 -8.27 11.98 -11.06
N GLU A 2 -8.03 12.93 -10.17
CA GLU A 2 -7.06 12.82 -9.08
C GLU A 2 -7.78 12.89 -7.73
N ARG A 3 -7.20 12.28 -6.70
CA ARG A 3 -7.57 12.48 -5.30
C ARG A 3 -6.39 13.03 -4.52
N ILE A 4 -6.65 13.60 -3.36
CA ILE A 4 -5.62 14.07 -2.43
C ILE A 4 -5.38 12.99 -1.39
N GLU A 5 -4.12 12.60 -1.24
CA GLU A 5 -3.62 11.77 -0.14
C GLU A 5 -2.74 12.64 0.76
N LYS A 6 -2.74 12.36 2.06
CA LYS A 6 -2.01 13.15 3.05
C LYS A 6 -1.24 12.25 4.00
N ASP A 7 -0.03 12.66 4.31
CA ASP A 7 0.80 12.09 5.38
C ASP A 7 1.40 13.21 6.26
N SER A 8 2.33 12.86 7.15
CA SER A 8 3.00 13.83 8.03
C SER A 8 3.84 14.89 7.28
N MET A 9 4.18 14.63 6.02
CA MET A 9 4.97 15.55 5.17
C MET A 9 4.10 16.45 4.28
N GLY A 10 2.78 16.28 4.31
CA GLY A 10 1.85 17.10 3.55
C GLY A 10 1.01 16.33 2.52
N GLU A 11 0.39 17.08 1.65
CA GLU A 11 -0.55 16.57 0.64
C GLU A 11 0.15 16.22 -0.67
N MET A 12 -0.31 15.15 -1.30
CA MET A 12 0.11 14.70 -2.62
C MET A 12 -1.11 14.37 -3.48
N LYS A 13 -1.04 14.69 -4.76
CA LYS A 13 -2.03 14.27 -5.75
C LYS A 13 -1.72 12.86 -6.22
N VAL A 14 -2.73 12.02 -6.26
CA VAL A 14 -2.64 10.62 -6.68
C VAL A 14 -3.76 10.33 -7.69
N PRO A 15 -3.51 9.57 -8.77
CA PRO A 15 -4.60 9.13 -9.64
C PRO A 15 -5.67 8.39 -8.86
N ALA A 16 -6.94 8.76 -9.05
CA ALA A 16 -8.04 8.27 -8.23
C ALA A 16 -8.24 6.75 -8.31
N GLU A 17 -7.89 6.14 -9.44
CA GLU A 17 -8.01 4.70 -9.70
C GLU A 17 -6.87 3.86 -9.10
N LEU A 18 -5.81 4.48 -8.58
CA LEU A 18 -4.66 3.77 -8.01
C LEU A 18 -4.73 3.77 -6.48
N TYR A 19 -4.29 2.67 -5.86
CA TYR A 19 -4.38 2.51 -4.41
C TYR A 19 -3.17 3.01 -3.63
N TYR A 20 -2.05 3.34 -4.29
CA TYR A 20 -0.93 3.90 -3.55
C TYR A 20 -1.27 5.29 -2.97
N GLY A 21 -0.51 5.74 -1.98
CA GLY A 21 -0.78 6.97 -1.26
C GLY A 21 0.30 8.04 -1.44
N ALA A 22 0.39 8.93 -0.46
CA ALA A 22 1.26 10.12 -0.51
C ALA A 22 2.75 9.78 -0.55
N GLN A 23 3.21 8.77 0.18
CA GLN A 23 4.62 8.42 0.21
C GLN A 23 5.09 7.83 -1.12
N THR A 24 4.31 6.96 -1.73
CA THR A 24 4.60 6.44 -3.07
C THR A 24 4.59 7.54 -4.12
N ALA A 25 3.60 8.43 -4.10
CA ALA A 25 3.55 9.58 -5.00
C ALA A 25 4.80 10.48 -4.88
N ARG A 26 5.25 10.72 -3.66
CA ARG A 26 6.47 11.49 -3.38
C ARG A 26 7.72 10.78 -3.88
N SER A 27 7.80 9.46 -3.70
CA SER A 27 8.90 8.65 -4.24
C SER A 27 8.96 8.70 -5.77
N LEU A 28 7.82 8.62 -6.46
CA LEU A 28 7.75 8.79 -7.91
C LEU A 28 8.28 10.14 -8.38
N LEU A 29 8.01 11.19 -7.61
CA LEU A 29 8.47 12.55 -7.94
C LEU A 29 9.99 12.70 -7.79
N TYR A 30 10.56 12.19 -6.69
CA TYR A 30 11.96 12.44 -6.34
C TYR A 30 12.94 11.36 -6.81
N PHE A 31 12.47 10.15 -7.09
CA PHE A 31 13.27 9.01 -7.52
C PHE A 31 12.86 8.50 -8.91
N ASN A 32 12.63 9.43 -9.82
CA ASN A 32 12.33 9.10 -11.22
C ASN A 32 13.62 8.76 -11.99
N ILE A 33 14.25 7.64 -11.64
CA ILE A 33 15.54 7.21 -12.17
C ILE A 33 15.36 5.87 -12.89
N SER A 34 15.77 5.80 -14.17
CA SER A 34 15.64 4.60 -15.01
C SER A 34 14.18 4.20 -15.28
N GLN A 35 13.97 3.03 -15.88
CA GLN A 35 12.64 2.49 -16.23
C GLN A 35 12.31 1.19 -15.51
N GLU A 36 13.31 0.53 -14.90
CA GLU A 36 13.14 -0.77 -14.25
C GLU A 36 12.31 -0.63 -12.98
N LEU A 37 11.18 -1.32 -12.95
CA LEU A 37 10.30 -1.38 -11.78
C LEU A 37 10.80 -2.41 -10.76
N MET A 38 10.39 -2.25 -9.51
CA MET A 38 10.62 -3.28 -8.50
C MET A 38 10.10 -4.64 -8.97
N PRO A 39 10.89 -5.71 -8.81
CA PRO A 39 10.47 -7.04 -9.24
C PRO A 39 9.14 -7.46 -8.64
N LYS A 40 8.28 -8.04 -9.47
CA LYS A 40 6.96 -8.53 -9.06
C LYS A 40 7.04 -9.49 -7.86
N GLU A 41 8.05 -10.34 -7.85
CA GLU A 41 8.28 -11.34 -6.79
C GLU A 41 8.52 -10.67 -5.43
N VAL A 42 9.24 -9.55 -5.39
CA VAL A 42 9.45 -8.76 -4.16
C VAL A 42 8.11 -8.23 -3.64
N ILE A 43 7.32 -7.62 -4.50
CA ILE A 43 6.00 -7.08 -4.15
C ILE A 43 5.06 -8.19 -3.65
N CYS A 44 4.96 -9.28 -4.39
CA CYS A 44 4.09 -10.41 -4.01
C CYS A 44 4.48 -10.99 -2.65
N ASN A 45 5.77 -11.19 -2.41
CA ASN A 45 6.24 -11.75 -1.12
C ASN A 45 6.08 -10.76 0.05
N LEU A 46 6.18 -9.45 -0.19
CA LEU A 46 5.80 -8.45 0.81
C LEU A 46 4.31 -8.53 1.13
N GLY A 47 3.45 -8.75 0.13
CA GLY A 47 2.02 -9.00 0.35
C GLY A 47 1.78 -10.21 1.26
N LEU A 48 2.47 -11.33 1.00
CA LEU A 48 2.40 -12.52 1.85
C LEU A 48 2.87 -12.24 3.28
N LEU A 49 3.99 -11.52 3.44
CA LEU A 49 4.50 -11.12 4.75
C LEU A 49 3.47 -10.29 5.53
N LYS A 50 2.84 -9.32 4.88
CA LYS A 50 1.81 -8.47 5.51
C LYS A 50 0.57 -9.26 5.90
N LYS A 51 0.14 -10.22 5.07
CA LYS A 51 -0.94 -11.14 5.39
C LYS A 51 -0.65 -11.95 6.65
N CYS A 52 0.55 -12.53 6.74
CA CYS A 52 0.97 -13.30 7.91
C CYS A 52 1.06 -12.42 9.17
N ALA A 53 1.62 -11.22 9.05
CA ALA A 53 1.70 -10.27 10.16
C ALA A 53 0.31 -9.87 10.68
N ALA A 54 -0.63 -9.56 9.77
CA ALA A 54 -2.00 -9.24 10.16
C ALA A 54 -2.68 -10.40 10.88
N LYS A 55 -2.48 -11.64 10.42
CA LYS A 55 -3.01 -12.85 11.07
C LYS A 55 -2.46 -13.01 12.49
N VAL A 56 -1.16 -12.92 12.66
CA VAL A 56 -0.52 -13.06 13.99
C VAL A 56 -0.98 -11.95 14.94
N ASN A 57 -1.08 -10.72 14.46
CA ASN A 57 -1.53 -9.57 15.26
C ASN A 57 -3.02 -9.69 15.65
N ASP A 58 -3.85 -10.29 14.82
CA ASP A 58 -5.23 -10.63 15.17
C ASP A 58 -5.26 -11.72 16.26
N GLU A 59 -4.54 -12.82 16.07
CA GLU A 59 -4.50 -13.95 17.01
C GLU A 59 -3.98 -13.56 18.41
N ASN A 60 -3.05 -12.63 18.50
CA ASN A 60 -2.51 -12.14 19.78
C ASN A 60 -3.26 -10.92 20.36
N GLY A 61 -4.32 -10.45 19.71
CA GLY A 61 -5.14 -9.34 20.17
C GLY A 61 -4.56 -7.94 19.93
N SER A 62 -3.46 -7.82 19.19
CA SER A 62 -2.83 -6.51 18.87
C SER A 62 -3.51 -5.76 17.72
N LEU A 63 -4.34 -6.44 16.95
CA LEU A 63 -5.08 -5.89 15.82
C LEU A 63 -6.56 -6.28 15.93
N ASP A 64 -7.45 -5.32 15.70
CA ASP A 64 -8.88 -5.59 15.62
C ASP A 64 -9.21 -6.61 14.52
N SER A 65 -9.98 -7.64 14.85
CA SER A 65 -10.28 -8.76 13.95
C SER A 65 -11.01 -8.35 12.67
N VAL A 66 -11.86 -7.32 12.72
CA VAL A 66 -12.56 -6.81 11.54
C VAL A 66 -11.57 -6.12 10.59
N LYS A 67 -10.67 -5.30 11.14
CA LYS A 67 -9.58 -4.68 10.36
C LYS A 67 -8.64 -5.73 9.79
N ALA A 68 -8.22 -6.70 10.61
CA ALA A 68 -7.35 -7.80 10.19
C ALA A 68 -7.91 -8.56 8.99
N LYS A 69 -9.21 -8.84 8.99
CA LYS A 69 -9.90 -9.51 7.86
C LYS A 69 -9.72 -8.75 6.54
N TRP A 70 -9.92 -7.44 6.56
CA TRP A 70 -9.80 -6.64 5.33
C TRP A 70 -8.35 -6.48 4.88
N ILE A 71 -7.43 -6.32 5.84
CA ILE A 71 -5.98 -6.26 5.57
C ILE A 71 -5.52 -7.60 4.95
N MET A 72 -5.89 -8.73 5.52
CA MET A 72 -5.52 -10.04 4.97
C MET A 72 -6.07 -10.27 3.56
N LYS A 73 -7.31 -9.83 3.29
CA LYS A 73 -7.88 -9.91 1.93
C LYS A 73 -7.11 -9.06 0.92
N ALA A 74 -6.82 -7.81 1.25
CA ALA A 74 -6.06 -6.93 0.39
C ALA A 74 -4.63 -7.44 0.17
N ALA A 75 -3.97 -7.91 1.23
CA ALA A 75 -2.64 -8.50 1.16
C ALA A 75 -2.59 -9.77 0.30
N GLU A 76 -3.64 -10.59 0.34
CA GLU A 76 -3.78 -11.75 -0.55
C GLU A 76 -3.87 -11.35 -2.01
N GLU A 77 -4.61 -10.30 -2.35
CA GLU A 77 -4.67 -9.78 -3.71
C GLU A 77 -3.29 -9.29 -4.21
N VAL A 78 -2.50 -8.66 -3.32
CA VAL A 78 -1.10 -8.29 -3.61
C VAL A 78 -0.25 -9.53 -3.86
N TYR A 79 -0.32 -10.52 -2.99
CA TYR A 79 0.43 -11.79 -3.12
C TYR A 79 0.11 -12.51 -4.42
N GLN A 80 -1.15 -12.53 -4.82
CA GLN A 80 -1.61 -13.14 -6.09
C GLN A 80 -1.27 -12.32 -7.34
N GLY A 81 -0.66 -11.14 -7.19
CA GLY A 81 -0.28 -10.29 -8.31
C GLY A 81 -1.45 -9.57 -8.98
N LYS A 82 -2.62 -9.51 -8.35
CA LYS A 82 -3.83 -8.87 -8.91
C LYS A 82 -3.79 -7.34 -8.90
N LEU A 83 -2.91 -6.76 -8.08
CA LEU A 83 -2.81 -5.31 -7.87
C LEU A 83 -1.52 -4.71 -8.44
N GLN A 84 -0.90 -5.37 -9.40
CA GLN A 84 0.44 -5.01 -9.91
C GLN A 84 0.54 -3.56 -10.43
N LYS A 85 -0.51 -3.02 -11.03
CA LYS A 85 -0.54 -1.64 -11.54
C LYS A 85 -0.40 -0.56 -10.46
N HIS A 86 -0.61 -0.92 -9.19
CA HIS A 86 -0.50 -0.01 -8.04
C HIS A 86 0.93 0.08 -7.47
N PHE A 87 1.90 -0.60 -8.09
CA PHE A 87 3.29 -0.66 -7.67
C PHE A 87 4.22 -0.08 -8.75
N PRO A 88 4.24 1.26 -8.91
CA PRO A 88 4.94 1.92 -10.00
C PRO A 88 6.39 2.28 -9.68
N LEU A 89 6.89 1.98 -8.47
CA LEU A 89 8.21 2.40 -8.04
C LEU A 89 9.31 1.67 -8.79
N LYS A 90 10.36 2.42 -9.10
CA LYS A 90 11.54 1.94 -9.78
C LYS A 90 12.54 1.34 -8.81
N VAL A 91 13.44 0.50 -9.30
CA VAL A 91 14.47 -0.16 -8.46
C VAL A 91 15.47 0.82 -7.84
N TRP A 92 15.72 1.94 -8.50
CA TRP A 92 16.63 2.98 -8.04
C TRP A 92 15.97 3.84 -6.96
N GLN A 93 16.00 3.31 -5.75
CA GLN A 93 15.46 3.90 -4.53
C GLN A 93 16.57 4.04 -3.48
N THR A 94 16.24 4.52 -2.27
CA THR A 94 17.15 4.44 -1.13
C THR A 94 17.41 2.97 -0.76
N GLY A 95 18.61 2.64 -0.32
CA GLY A 95 19.01 1.27 0.01
C GLY A 95 18.30 0.65 1.21
N SER A 96 17.51 1.42 1.95
CA SER A 96 16.76 0.95 3.13
C SER A 96 15.55 0.05 2.81
N GLY A 97 15.03 0.11 1.57
CA GLY A 97 13.80 -0.59 1.17
C GLY A 97 12.49 0.06 1.66
N THR A 98 12.57 1.17 2.37
CA THR A 98 11.39 1.84 2.95
C THR A 98 10.37 2.26 1.91
N GLN A 99 10.78 2.76 0.76
CA GLN A 99 9.87 3.24 -0.28
C GLN A 99 8.99 2.12 -0.83
N THR A 100 9.56 0.97 -1.15
CA THR A 100 8.81 -0.22 -1.58
C THR A 100 7.91 -0.76 -0.46
N HIS A 101 8.43 -0.81 0.77
CA HIS A 101 7.66 -1.22 1.93
C HIS A 101 6.41 -0.35 2.13
N MET A 102 6.57 0.98 2.05
CA MET A 102 5.44 1.91 2.19
C MET A 102 4.47 1.85 1.02
N ASN A 103 4.95 1.61 -0.20
CA ASN A 103 4.06 1.37 -1.34
C ASN A 103 3.12 0.18 -1.08
N VAL A 104 3.66 -0.92 -0.58
CA VAL A 104 2.83 -2.10 -0.21
C VAL A 104 1.86 -1.76 0.92
N ASN A 105 2.29 -1.06 1.95
CA ASN A 105 1.44 -0.64 3.05
C ASN A 105 0.27 0.25 2.57
N GLU A 106 0.56 1.26 1.76
CA GLU A 106 -0.45 2.20 1.24
C GLU A 106 -1.48 1.49 0.36
N VAL A 107 -1.03 0.61 -0.53
CA VAL A 107 -1.93 -0.17 -1.41
C VAL A 107 -2.82 -1.09 -0.59
N ILE A 108 -2.27 -1.82 0.38
CA ILE A 108 -3.04 -2.70 1.25
C ILE A 108 -4.05 -1.90 2.08
N ALA A 109 -3.64 -0.79 2.69
CA ALA A 109 -4.52 0.03 3.51
C ALA A 109 -5.69 0.60 2.70
N ASN A 110 -5.43 1.20 1.54
CA ASN A 110 -6.47 1.78 0.70
C ASN A 110 -7.39 0.71 0.09
N ARG A 111 -6.84 -0.43 -0.34
CA ARG A 111 -7.66 -1.55 -0.83
C ARG A 111 -8.52 -2.16 0.27
N ALA A 112 -7.98 -2.32 1.48
CA ALA A 112 -8.73 -2.83 2.62
C ALA A 112 -9.90 -1.90 3.00
N GLN A 113 -9.69 -0.58 2.96
CA GLN A 113 -10.76 0.39 3.18
C GLN A 113 -11.86 0.27 2.12
N GLN A 114 -11.49 0.11 0.85
CA GLN A 114 -12.46 -0.10 -0.22
C GLN A 114 -13.25 -1.42 -0.04
N LEU A 115 -12.58 -2.51 0.32
CA LEU A 115 -13.24 -3.79 0.62
C LEU A 115 -14.19 -3.69 1.82
N ALA A 116 -13.91 -2.78 2.76
CA ALA A 116 -14.79 -2.47 3.88
C ALA A 116 -15.95 -1.51 3.50
N GLY A 117 -16.14 -1.19 2.21
CA GLY A 117 -17.23 -0.34 1.72
C GLY A 117 -16.96 1.16 1.82
N ARG A 118 -15.70 1.59 2.00
CA ARG A 118 -15.33 3.01 2.08
C ARG A 118 -14.77 3.53 0.77
N ILE A 119 -14.86 4.84 0.56
CA ILE A 119 -14.26 5.51 -0.60
C ILE A 119 -12.81 5.87 -0.25
N VAL A 120 -11.87 5.46 -1.11
CA VAL A 120 -10.45 5.74 -0.93
C VAL A 120 -10.19 7.24 -1.08
N GLY A 121 -9.50 7.82 -0.11
CA GLY A 121 -9.18 9.26 -0.09
C GLY A 121 -10.24 10.14 0.56
N GLU A 122 -11.35 9.57 1.02
CA GLU A 122 -12.41 10.31 1.70
C GLU A 122 -12.51 9.94 3.18
N GLY A 123 -12.68 10.94 4.03
CA GLY A 123 -12.88 10.78 5.47
C GLY A 123 -11.63 10.29 6.21
N GLU A 124 -11.83 9.87 7.45
CA GLU A 124 -10.76 9.36 8.31
C GLU A 124 -10.33 7.95 7.89
N LYS A 125 -9.03 7.72 7.81
CA LYS A 125 -8.47 6.40 7.53
C LYS A 125 -8.65 5.47 8.74
N VAL A 126 -9.47 4.45 8.57
CA VAL A 126 -9.68 3.41 9.61
C VAL A 126 -8.53 2.41 9.63
N ILE A 127 -7.90 2.20 8.48
CA ILE A 127 -6.72 1.36 8.31
C ILE A 127 -5.60 2.26 7.81
N ALA A 128 -4.61 2.50 8.67
CA ALA A 128 -3.41 3.27 8.31
C ALA A 128 -2.41 2.39 7.54
N PRO A 129 -1.63 2.99 6.62
CA PRO A 129 -0.56 2.29 5.92
C PRO A 129 0.62 1.94 6.83
#